data_d7722a150e2f0d3889256fc578d4fb27
#
_entry.id   d7722a150e2f0d3889256fc578d4fb27
#
_cell.length_a   1.000
_cell.length_b   1.000
_cell.length_c   1.000
_cell.angle_alpha   90.00
_cell.angle_beta   90.00
_cell.angle_gamma   90.00
#
_symmetry.space_group_name_H-M   'P 1'
#
loop_
_entity.id
_entity.type
_entity.pdbx_description
1 polymer ?
#
loop_
_entity_poly.entity_id
_entity_poly.type
_entity_poly.pdbx_seq_one_letter_code
_entity_poly.pdbx_strand_id
1 'polypeptide(L)'
;MAFALTIGLAVFAGISGCESAKSERAAEMTSYSSKQAKGAAPELFTIPQDQMSHVQVVTIEPAKMTRKLRLTGAVAYNAFATTPVITQVGGPVARILVVPGEFVKRGQPLLEVSSPDYSQLLAVYLKARDTLRVASKNWERAQDLYQHHAIAERDLLQAESDRNQAMADVNAAEQSMKILGIPKPEDLEKSPSSAEIRLLAPIGGEVVERLVAPGQVMQAGATQAFTISDMSTVWVLANIYQAQLADVKVGDVVDVTTDAYPDVFHGKISFISPALDPTTRTLQARIVVENKGEKLKKDMYCTVAVTAGEIQNAIAVPDAAVLRDDENEPFVYVVSGSNQFSRRHVSIGLSESGKTQVTNGLTPGDKVVGDGSLFLQFANSFQH
;
A
#
# COMPACT_ATOMS: atom_id res chain seq x y z
N MET A 1 -33.66 58.35 5.04
CA MET A 1 -32.87 59.56 5.27
C MET A 1 -31.69 59.53 4.30
N ALA A 2 -31.78 60.45 3.36
CA ALA A 2 -30.77 60.65 2.31
C ALA A 2 -29.57 61.46 2.87
N PHE A 3 -28.41 61.18 2.36
CA PHE A 3 -27.41 62.24 2.13
C PHE A 3 -26.51 61.84 0.96
N ALA A 4 -26.73 62.57 -0.12
CA ALA A 4 -25.84 62.66 -1.28
C ALA A 4 -24.75 63.67 -0.92
N LEU A 5 -23.51 63.45 -1.41
CA LEU A 5 -22.60 64.53 -1.66
C LEU A 5 -21.72 64.20 -2.90
N THR A 6 -21.93 65.04 -3.89
CA THR A 6 -21.23 65.16 -5.18
C THR A 6 -19.93 65.97 -5.03
N ILE A 7 -19.12 65.92 -6.12
CA ILE A 7 -18.12 66.91 -6.62
C ILE A 7 -16.66 66.53 -6.42
N GLY A 8 -15.95 66.51 -7.60
CA GLY A 8 -14.53 66.66 -7.72
C GLY A 8 -13.92 66.12 -9.04
N LEU A 9 -14.33 66.69 -10.17
CA LEU A 9 -13.65 66.57 -11.48
C LEU A 9 -12.33 67.34 -11.45
N ALA A 10 -11.18 66.66 -11.61
CA ALA A 10 -9.93 67.35 -11.94
C ALA A 10 -9.27 66.61 -13.11
N VAL A 11 -9.26 67.30 -14.22
CA VAL A 11 -8.53 67.05 -15.45
C VAL A 11 -7.04 67.20 -15.16
N PHE A 12 -6.24 66.16 -15.48
CA PHE A 12 -4.80 66.32 -15.76
C PHE A 12 -4.46 65.52 -17.01
N ALA A 13 -4.30 66.32 -18.08
CA ALA A 13 -3.76 65.83 -19.34
C ALA A 13 -2.22 65.83 -19.26
N GLY A 14 -1.62 64.85 -19.88
CA GLY A 14 -0.23 64.87 -20.29
C GLY A 14 0.74 64.05 -19.47
N ILE A 15 1.07 62.89 -20.00
CA ILE A 15 2.43 62.37 -20.30
C ILE A 15 2.21 60.99 -20.97
N SER A 16 1.92 61.02 -22.27
CA SER A 16 2.10 59.88 -23.17
C SER A 16 3.52 59.96 -23.74
N GLY A 17 4.34 58.99 -23.45
CA GLY A 17 5.59 58.87 -24.17
C GLY A 17 6.77 58.44 -23.30
N CYS A 18 6.85 57.14 -22.94
CA CYS A 18 8.09 56.42 -22.62
C CYS A 18 7.89 54.96 -22.20
N GLU A 19 6.89 54.26 -22.72
CA GLU A 19 6.70 52.85 -22.32
C GLU A 19 6.82 51.85 -23.48
N SER A 20 6.90 52.28 -24.74
CA SER A 20 7.07 51.38 -25.88
C SER A 20 8.52 50.95 -26.17
N ALA A 21 9.52 51.73 -25.74
CA ALA A 21 10.93 51.45 -26.03
C ALA A 21 11.56 50.40 -25.05
N LYS A 22 10.93 50.11 -23.91
CA LYS A 22 11.43 49.13 -22.95
C LYS A 22 10.88 47.73 -23.19
N SER A 23 9.71 47.60 -23.82
CA SER A 23 9.12 46.29 -24.13
C SER A 23 9.73 45.64 -25.37
N GLU A 24 10.16 46.43 -26.35
CA GLU A 24 10.85 45.93 -27.55
C GLU A 24 12.27 45.43 -27.24
N ARG A 25 13.02 46.09 -26.33
CA ARG A 25 14.34 45.60 -25.92
C ARG A 25 14.28 44.32 -25.03
N ALA A 26 13.21 44.10 -24.30
CA ALA A 26 13.04 42.87 -23.53
C ALA A 26 12.59 41.68 -24.41
N ALA A 27 11.89 41.94 -25.50
CA ALA A 27 11.50 40.93 -26.48
C ALA A 27 12.66 40.46 -27.37
N GLU A 28 13.62 41.35 -27.67
CA GLU A 28 14.83 40.99 -28.42
C GLU A 28 15.84 40.18 -27.62
N MET A 29 15.83 40.26 -26.28
CA MET A 29 16.72 39.47 -25.41
C MET A 29 16.24 38.05 -25.16
N THR A 30 15.03 37.69 -25.55
CA THR A 30 14.44 36.32 -25.31
C THR A 30 14.12 35.57 -26.60
N SER A 31 14.35 36.11 -27.77
CA SER A 31 14.24 35.39 -29.03
C SER A 31 15.57 34.70 -29.38
N TYR A 32 15.85 33.55 -28.78
CA TYR A 32 16.80 32.61 -29.35
C TYR A 32 16.19 32.06 -30.65
N SER A 33 16.48 32.69 -31.75
CA SER A 33 16.25 32.14 -33.07
C SER A 33 17.29 31.05 -33.27
N SER A 34 16.91 29.78 -33.10
CA SER A 34 17.71 28.68 -33.59
C SER A 34 17.78 28.75 -35.10
N LYS A 35 18.82 29.39 -35.64
CA LYS A 35 19.20 29.18 -37.01
C LYS A 35 19.59 27.73 -37.17
N GLN A 36 18.64 26.88 -37.56
CA GLN A 36 18.94 25.59 -38.11
C GLN A 36 19.87 25.81 -39.30
N ALA A 37 21.15 25.59 -39.10
CA ALA A 37 22.13 25.48 -40.19
C ALA A 37 21.80 24.20 -40.95
N LYS A 38 20.91 24.31 -41.94
CA LYS A 38 20.73 23.25 -42.95
C LYS A 38 22.02 23.19 -43.76
N GLY A 39 22.80 22.09 -43.60
CA GLY A 39 23.77 21.65 -44.58
C GLY A 39 25.25 21.95 -44.31
N ALA A 40 25.70 21.99 -43.05
CA ALA A 40 27.12 21.78 -42.82
C ALA A 40 27.44 20.31 -43.06
N ALA A 41 28.43 20.03 -43.91
CA ALA A 41 28.95 18.67 -44.09
C ALA A 41 29.38 18.14 -42.69
N PRO A 42 29.16 16.84 -42.38
CA PRO A 42 29.52 16.30 -41.05
C PRO A 42 31.02 16.53 -40.85
N GLU A 43 31.36 17.15 -39.74
CA GLU A 43 32.74 17.40 -39.33
C GLU A 43 33.42 16.03 -39.05
N LEU A 44 34.23 15.61 -40.02
CA LEU A 44 34.94 14.31 -39.94
C LEU A 44 36.27 14.53 -39.26
N PHE A 45 36.52 13.83 -38.19
CA PHE A 45 37.84 13.76 -37.57
C PHE A 45 38.38 12.32 -37.53
N THR A 46 39.69 12.20 -37.49
CA THR A 46 40.40 10.93 -37.58
C THR A 46 41.26 10.75 -36.32
N ILE A 47 41.23 9.59 -35.70
CA ILE A 47 42.12 9.24 -34.61
C ILE A 47 43.23 8.27 -35.08
N PRO A 48 44.45 8.32 -34.46
CA PRO A 48 45.50 7.37 -34.71
C PRO A 48 45.08 5.94 -34.43
N GLN A 49 45.61 4.96 -35.18
CA GLN A 49 45.19 3.56 -35.14
C GLN A 49 45.53 2.88 -33.78
N ASP A 50 46.57 3.32 -33.08
CA ASP A 50 46.96 2.87 -31.74
C ASP A 50 45.93 3.29 -30.68
N GLN A 51 45.18 4.37 -30.88
CA GLN A 51 44.18 4.87 -29.98
C GLN A 51 42.78 4.25 -30.19
N MET A 52 42.60 3.47 -31.25
CA MET A 52 41.35 2.74 -31.54
C MET A 52 41.01 1.70 -30.47
N SER A 53 41.97 1.23 -29.69
CA SER A 53 41.77 0.33 -28.54
C SER A 53 40.89 0.93 -27.42
N HIS A 54 40.79 2.26 -27.36
CA HIS A 54 39.95 2.97 -26.39
C HIS A 54 38.53 3.21 -26.85
N VAL A 55 38.19 2.78 -28.06
CA VAL A 55 36.89 3.04 -28.70
C VAL A 55 36.16 1.72 -28.98
N GLN A 56 35.02 1.55 -28.38
CA GLN A 56 34.15 0.41 -28.65
C GLN A 56 33.04 0.84 -29.64
N VAL A 57 33.02 0.20 -30.80
CA VAL A 57 31.99 0.44 -31.83
C VAL A 57 30.85 -0.54 -31.67
N VAL A 58 29.62 -0.05 -31.60
CA VAL A 58 28.40 -0.83 -31.52
C VAL A 58 27.59 -0.63 -32.79
N THR A 59 27.18 -1.70 -33.43
CA THR A 59 26.24 -1.65 -34.56
C THR A 59 24.82 -1.51 -34.01
N ILE A 60 24.07 -0.58 -34.53
CA ILE A 60 22.71 -0.31 -34.08
C ILE A 60 21.74 -1.34 -34.70
N GLU A 61 21.14 -2.12 -33.84
CA GLU A 61 20.08 -3.05 -34.23
C GLU A 61 18.78 -2.64 -33.53
N PRO A 62 17.61 -2.86 -34.19
CA PRO A 62 16.33 -2.66 -33.58
C PRO A 62 16.21 -3.55 -32.33
N ALA A 63 15.94 -2.95 -31.18
CA ALA A 63 15.81 -3.63 -29.91
C ALA A 63 14.43 -3.38 -29.30
N LYS A 64 13.98 -4.31 -28.48
CA LYS A 64 12.81 -4.12 -27.64
C LYS A 64 13.21 -3.34 -26.40
N MET A 65 12.58 -2.21 -26.16
CA MET A 65 12.74 -1.42 -24.93
C MET A 65 11.46 -1.45 -24.13
N THR A 66 11.60 -1.67 -22.82
CA THR A 66 10.47 -1.71 -21.90
C THR A 66 10.46 -0.41 -21.10
N ARG A 67 9.38 0.36 -21.19
CA ARG A 67 9.20 1.56 -20.38
C ARG A 67 8.73 1.14 -18.99
N LYS A 68 9.59 1.31 -17.99
CA LYS A 68 9.24 1.09 -16.59
C LYS A 68 8.87 2.41 -15.91
N LEU A 69 7.74 2.41 -15.24
CA LEU A 69 7.28 3.49 -14.40
C LEU A 69 7.62 3.16 -12.96
N ARG A 70 8.23 4.08 -12.25
CA ARG A 70 8.56 3.93 -10.82
C ARG A 70 7.56 4.71 -9.99
N LEU A 71 6.85 4.01 -9.11
CA LEU A 71 5.92 4.58 -8.15
C LEU A 71 6.49 4.42 -6.75
N THR A 72 6.24 5.39 -5.89
CA THR A 72 6.56 5.28 -4.47
C THR A 72 5.37 4.72 -3.72
N GLY A 73 5.62 3.87 -2.73
CA GLY A 73 4.58 3.26 -1.93
C GLY A 73 5.05 2.92 -0.52
N ALA A 74 4.13 2.44 0.29
CA ALA A 74 4.39 1.93 1.61
C ALA A 74 3.69 0.59 1.81
N VAL A 75 4.32 -0.28 2.61
CA VAL A 75 3.75 -1.57 2.99
C VAL A 75 2.63 -1.35 4.02
N ALA A 76 1.53 -2.03 3.84
CA ALA A 76 0.40 -2.05 4.76
C ALA A 76 -0.02 -3.50 5.04
N TYR A 77 -0.70 -3.72 6.15
CA TYR A 77 -1.30 -5.02 6.40
C TYR A 77 -2.34 -5.36 5.32
N ASN A 78 -2.44 -6.63 4.98
CA ASN A 78 -3.55 -7.11 4.19
C ASN A 78 -4.83 -7.08 5.05
N ALA A 79 -5.70 -6.09 4.81
CA ALA A 79 -6.91 -5.91 5.61
C ALA A 79 -7.88 -7.11 5.56
N PHE A 80 -7.78 -7.98 4.53
CA PHE A 80 -8.58 -9.21 4.48
C PHE A 80 -8.01 -10.33 5.36
N ALA A 81 -6.74 -10.23 5.73
CA ALA A 81 -6.04 -11.19 6.58
C ALA A 81 -5.66 -10.59 7.95
N THR A 82 -6.18 -9.41 8.27
CA THR A 82 -5.91 -8.70 9.52
C THR A 82 -7.21 -8.43 10.26
N THR A 83 -7.22 -8.71 11.56
CA THR A 83 -8.40 -8.53 12.38
C THR A 83 -8.06 -7.79 13.67
N PRO A 84 -8.76 -6.67 13.99
CA PRO A 84 -8.70 -6.07 15.30
C PRO A 84 -9.43 -6.98 16.32
N VAL A 85 -8.79 -7.25 17.43
CA VAL A 85 -9.39 -8.02 18.53
C VAL A 85 -10.02 -7.05 19.52
N ILE A 86 -11.34 -6.97 19.47
CA ILE A 86 -12.15 -6.06 20.31
C ILE A 86 -12.79 -6.89 21.42
N THR A 87 -12.74 -6.40 22.66
CA THR A 87 -13.39 -7.08 23.79
C THR A 87 -14.91 -6.95 23.71
N GLN A 88 -15.58 -8.05 24.00
CA GLN A 88 -17.05 -8.10 24.11
C GLN A 88 -17.53 -7.82 25.55
N VAL A 89 -16.60 -7.79 26.52
CA VAL A 89 -16.91 -7.58 27.93
C VAL A 89 -16.12 -6.42 28.49
N GLY A 90 -16.72 -5.66 29.42
CA GLY A 90 -16.07 -4.59 30.16
C GLY A 90 -15.34 -5.11 31.39
N GLY A 91 -14.29 -4.35 31.81
CA GLY A 91 -13.56 -4.62 33.03
C GLY A 91 -12.06 -4.39 32.91
N PRO A 92 -11.33 -4.44 34.05
CA PRO A 92 -9.87 -4.31 34.03
C PRO A 92 -9.20 -5.55 33.45
N VAL A 93 -8.10 -5.34 32.72
CA VAL A 93 -7.21 -6.39 32.23
C VAL A 93 -6.50 -7.03 33.43
N ALA A 94 -6.84 -8.27 33.73
CA ALA A 94 -6.23 -9.02 34.84
C ALA A 94 -4.82 -9.48 34.45
N ARG A 95 -4.68 -10.09 33.26
CA ARG A 95 -3.41 -10.63 32.78
C ARG A 95 -3.37 -10.66 31.25
N ILE A 96 -2.19 -10.41 30.69
CA ILE A 96 -1.89 -10.55 29.25
C ILE A 96 -1.08 -11.83 29.07
N LEU A 97 -1.49 -12.69 28.12
CA LEU A 97 -0.94 -14.02 27.92
C LEU A 97 -0.02 -14.11 26.71
N VAL A 98 -0.04 -13.08 25.82
CA VAL A 98 0.73 -13.06 24.57
C VAL A 98 1.48 -11.75 24.42
N VAL A 99 2.54 -11.76 23.62
CA VAL A 99 3.37 -10.58 23.33
C VAL A 99 3.34 -10.27 21.83
N PRO A 100 3.58 -9.00 21.44
CA PRO A 100 3.75 -8.66 20.03
C PRO A 100 4.90 -9.47 19.41
N GLY A 101 4.70 -9.95 18.16
CA GLY A 101 5.61 -10.85 17.47
C GLY A 101 5.32 -12.35 17.70
N GLU A 102 4.42 -12.70 18.61
CA GLU A 102 4.04 -14.09 18.85
C GLU A 102 2.98 -14.55 17.84
N PHE A 103 3.15 -15.77 17.31
CA PHE A 103 2.16 -16.40 16.46
C PHE A 103 1.10 -17.13 17.30
N VAL A 104 -0.17 -16.80 17.06
CA VAL A 104 -1.31 -17.36 17.77
C VAL A 104 -2.22 -18.16 16.84
N LYS A 105 -2.88 -19.19 17.39
CA LYS A 105 -3.88 -19.97 16.68
C LYS A 105 -5.27 -19.39 16.96
N ARG A 106 -6.20 -19.57 16.02
CA ARG A 106 -7.61 -19.25 16.25
C ARG A 106 -8.12 -19.94 17.51
N GLY A 107 -8.77 -19.18 18.40
CA GLY A 107 -9.26 -19.66 19.69
C GLY A 107 -8.22 -19.69 20.81
N GLN A 108 -6.97 -19.29 20.56
CA GLN A 108 -5.94 -19.18 21.62
C GLN A 108 -6.26 -18.00 22.54
N PRO A 109 -6.14 -18.17 23.88
CA PRO A 109 -6.32 -17.08 24.83
C PRO A 109 -5.23 -16.03 24.68
N LEU A 110 -5.63 -14.74 24.62
CA LEU A 110 -4.73 -13.58 24.45
C LEU A 110 -4.55 -12.80 25.74
N LEU A 111 -5.64 -12.59 26.49
CA LEU A 111 -5.64 -11.95 27.79
C LEU A 111 -6.83 -12.41 28.63
N GLU A 112 -6.79 -12.08 29.91
CA GLU A 112 -7.84 -12.32 30.89
C GLU A 112 -8.38 -10.98 31.41
N VAL A 113 -9.72 -10.85 31.44
CA VAL A 113 -10.46 -9.66 31.87
C VAL A 113 -11.25 -10.00 33.11
N SER A 114 -11.14 -9.19 34.14
CA SER A 114 -11.99 -9.29 35.32
C SER A 114 -13.30 -8.53 35.07
N SER A 115 -14.37 -9.27 34.71
CA SER A 115 -15.62 -8.65 34.26
C SER A 115 -16.73 -8.83 35.31
N PRO A 116 -17.26 -7.71 35.85
CA PRO A 116 -18.45 -7.75 36.73
C PRO A 116 -19.68 -8.29 36.01
N ASP A 117 -19.88 -7.94 34.73
CA ASP A 117 -21.01 -8.38 33.92
C ASP A 117 -21.01 -9.90 33.74
N TYR A 118 -19.82 -10.48 33.51
CA TYR A 118 -19.64 -11.91 33.45
C TYR A 118 -20.01 -12.59 34.77
N SER A 119 -19.56 -12.06 35.89
CA SER A 119 -19.87 -12.61 37.23
C SER A 119 -21.37 -12.60 37.51
N GLN A 120 -22.05 -11.53 37.11
CA GLN A 120 -23.50 -11.43 37.26
C GLN A 120 -24.24 -12.43 36.36
N LEU A 121 -23.84 -12.54 35.11
CA LEU A 121 -24.45 -13.48 34.17
C LEU A 121 -24.24 -14.93 34.58
N LEU A 122 -23.05 -15.26 35.09
CA LEU A 122 -22.76 -16.58 35.66
C LEU A 122 -23.68 -16.90 36.87
N ALA A 123 -23.89 -15.93 37.74
CA ALA A 123 -24.80 -16.11 38.89
C ALA A 123 -26.24 -16.33 38.44
N VAL A 124 -26.73 -15.64 37.41
CA VAL A 124 -28.06 -15.82 36.81
C VAL A 124 -28.19 -17.22 36.22
N TYR A 125 -27.18 -17.69 35.45
CA TYR A 125 -27.16 -19.05 34.90
C TYR A 125 -27.20 -20.14 35.97
N LEU A 126 -26.35 -20.04 36.99
CA LEU A 126 -26.29 -20.99 38.08
C LEU A 126 -27.64 -21.09 38.83
N LYS A 127 -28.27 -19.93 39.11
CA LYS A 127 -29.60 -19.89 39.72
C LYS A 127 -30.66 -20.54 38.83
N ALA A 128 -30.70 -20.22 37.54
CA ALA A 128 -31.68 -20.82 36.60
C ALA A 128 -31.48 -22.32 36.51
N ARG A 129 -30.25 -22.83 36.46
CA ARG A 129 -29.94 -24.27 36.46
C ARG A 129 -30.40 -24.98 37.72
N ASP A 130 -30.17 -24.39 38.90
CA ASP A 130 -30.64 -24.97 40.16
C ASP A 130 -32.16 -24.99 40.23
N THR A 131 -32.85 -23.94 39.74
CA THR A 131 -34.30 -23.91 39.63
C THR A 131 -34.83 -25.03 38.71
N LEU A 132 -34.19 -25.22 37.55
CA LEU A 132 -34.56 -26.31 36.64
C LEU A 132 -34.38 -27.67 37.28
N ARG A 133 -33.29 -27.88 38.03
CA ARG A 133 -33.02 -29.13 38.75
C ARG A 133 -34.13 -29.46 39.76
N VAL A 134 -34.59 -28.44 40.51
CA VAL A 134 -35.69 -28.57 41.48
C VAL A 134 -37.02 -28.85 40.75
N ALA A 135 -37.35 -28.06 39.73
CA ALA A 135 -38.58 -28.18 38.94
C ALA A 135 -38.64 -29.56 38.24
N SER A 136 -37.54 -30.05 37.70
CA SER A 136 -37.45 -31.39 37.07
C SER A 136 -37.75 -32.50 38.07
N LYS A 137 -37.17 -32.44 39.29
CA LYS A 137 -37.46 -33.42 40.35
C LYS A 137 -38.90 -33.37 40.83
N ASN A 138 -39.49 -32.18 40.89
CA ASN A 138 -40.92 -32.04 41.25
C ASN A 138 -41.83 -32.62 40.18
N TRP A 139 -41.49 -32.35 38.88
CA TRP A 139 -42.23 -32.93 37.76
C TRP A 139 -42.12 -34.45 37.74
N GLU A 140 -40.95 -35.04 37.91
CA GLU A 140 -40.74 -36.50 38.00
C GLU A 140 -41.59 -37.10 39.14
N ARG A 141 -41.62 -36.48 40.30
CA ARG A 141 -42.42 -36.88 41.43
C ARG A 141 -43.93 -36.74 41.13
N ALA A 142 -44.37 -35.65 40.53
CA ALA A 142 -45.74 -35.43 40.12
C ALA A 142 -46.19 -36.49 39.08
N GLN A 143 -45.32 -36.85 38.15
CA GLN A 143 -45.58 -37.87 37.15
C GLN A 143 -45.79 -39.26 37.79
N ASP A 144 -44.94 -39.63 38.75
CA ASP A 144 -45.07 -40.90 39.52
C ASP A 144 -46.36 -40.92 40.32
N LEU A 145 -46.69 -39.84 41.06
CA LEU A 145 -47.91 -39.76 41.86
C LEU A 145 -49.19 -39.80 41.00
N TYR A 146 -49.16 -39.16 39.82
CA TYR A 146 -50.27 -39.19 38.87
C TYR A 146 -50.49 -40.60 38.29
N GLN A 147 -49.44 -41.30 37.94
CA GLN A 147 -49.53 -42.72 37.49
C GLN A 147 -50.16 -43.60 38.53
N HIS A 148 -49.99 -43.29 39.85
CA HIS A 148 -50.61 -44.00 40.97
C HIS A 148 -51.93 -43.38 41.41
N HIS A 149 -52.52 -42.44 40.62
CA HIS A 149 -53.80 -41.76 40.94
C HIS A 149 -53.80 -41.02 42.28
N ALA A 150 -52.61 -40.52 42.72
CA ALA A 150 -52.46 -39.85 44.03
C ALA A 150 -52.59 -38.35 43.93
N ILE A 151 -52.56 -37.73 42.71
CA ILE A 151 -52.73 -36.29 42.45
C ILE A 151 -53.67 -36.08 41.28
N ALA A 152 -54.21 -34.83 41.15
CA ALA A 152 -55.01 -34.41 40.02
C ALA A 152 -54.16 -34.09 38.77
N GLU A 153 -54.73 -34.26 37.56
CA GLU A 153 -54.04 -33.94 36.29
C GLU A 153 -53.58 -32.46 36.26
N ARG A 154 -54.36 -31.55 36.83
CA ARG A 154 -53.98 -30.13 36.96
C ARG A 154 -52.63 -29.94 37.66
N ASP A 155 -52.36 -30.73 38.71
CA ASP A 155 -51.10 -30.59 39.49
C ASP A 155 -49.91 -31.14 38.73
N LEU A 156 -50.11 -32.21 37.91
CA LEU A 156 -49.09 -32.69 36.97
C LEU A 156 -48.78 -31.61 35.89
N LEU A 157 -49.83 -31.04 35.25
CA LEU A 157 -49.64 -30.02 34.25
C LEU A 157 -48.98 -28.74 34.79
N GLN A 158 -49.25 -28.39 36.05
CA GLN A 158 -48.58 -27.27 36.71
C GLN A 158 -47.09 -27.60 36.89
N ALA A 159 -46.72 -28.77 37.37
CA ALA A 159 -45.32 -29.17 37.54
C ALA A 159 -44.57 -29.24 36.20
N GLU A 160 -45.26 -29.66 35.12
CA GLU A 160 -44.70 -29.63 33.77
C GLU A 160 -44.47 -28.22 33.26
N SER A 161 -45.44 -27.31 33.48
CA SER A 161 -45.31 -25.90 33.14
C SER A 161 -44.15 -25.24 33.85
N ASP A 162 -44.01 -25.47 35.17
CA ASP A 162 -42.90 -24.94 36.00
C ASP A 162 -41.53 -25.41 35.50
N ARG A 163 -41.43 -26.71 35.12
CA ARG A 163 -40.20 -27.26 34.53
C ARG A 163 -39.87 -26.65 33.20
N ASN A 164 -40.89 -26.48 32.32
CA ASN A 164 -40.69 -25.89 30.99
C ASN A 164 -40.29 -24.42 31.09
N GLN A 165 -40.85 -23.67 32.03
CA GLN A 165 -40.44 -22.30 32.31
C GLN A 165 -38.99 -22.24 32.79
N ALA A 166 -38.60 -23.08 33.76
CA ALA A 166 -37.24 -23.14 34.26
C ALA A 166 -36.22 -23.54 33.16
N MET A 167 -36.61 -24.43 32.23
CA MET A 167 -35.80 -24.80 31.07
C MET A 167 -35.61 -23.59 30.13
N ALA A 168 -36.66 -22.82 29.88
CA ALA A 168 -36.57 -21.63 29.07
C ALA A 168 -35.63 -20.56 29.67
N ASP A 169 -35.64 -20.41 31.00
CA ASP A 169 -34.77 -19.49 31.74
C ASP A 169 -33.28 -19.92 31.64
N VAL A 170 -32.96 -21.21 31.70
CA VAL A 170 -31.62 -21.73 31.46
C VAL A 170 -31.17 -21.47 30.05
N ASN A 171 -32.01 -21.77 29.06
CA ASN A 171 -31.69 -21.55 27.66
C ASN A 171 -31.44 -20.04 27.36
N ALA A 172 -32.22 -19.15 27.96
CA ALA A 172 -32.02 -17.69 27.82
C ALA A 172 -30.67 -17.24 28.40
N ALA A 173 -30.32 -17.78 29.59
CA ALA A 173 -29.01 -17.46 30.22
C ALA A 173 -27.84 -18.01 29.39
N GLU A 174 -27.96 -19.24 28.86
CA GLU A 174 -26.94 -19.85 27.97
C GLU A 174 -26.76 -19.01 26.67
N GLN A 175 -27.84 -18.60 26.05
CA GLN A 175 -27.77 -17.73 24.85
C GLN A 175 -27.06 -16.41 25.15
N SER A 176 -27.34 -15.80 26.30
CA SER A 176 -26.67 -14.56 26.72
C SER A 176 -25.16 -14.78 26.92
N MET A 177 -24.75 -15.89 27.51
CA MET A 177 -23.34 -16.26 27.67
C MET A 177 -22.67 -16.53 26.33
N LYS A 178 -23.36 -17.20 25.41
CA LYS A 178 -22.85 -17.48 24.05
C LYS A 178 -22.60 -16.23 23.23
N ILE A 179 -23.46 -15.21 23.34
CA ILE A 179 -23.28 -13.90 22.69
C ILE A 179 -21.99 -13.23 23.17
N LEU A 180 -21.63 -13.38 24.44
CA LEU A 180 -20.39 -12.85 25.00
C LEU A 180 -19.14 -13.72 24.67
N GLY A 181 -19.28 -14.76 23.85
CA GLY A 181 -18.18 -15.65 23.48
C GLY A 181 -17.70 -16.57 24.60
N ILE A 182 -18.52 -16.74 25.65
CA ILE A 182 -18.19 -17.60 26.78
C ILE A 182 -18.40 -19.06 26.35
N PRO A 183 -17.37 -19.92 26.48
CA PRO A 183 -17.52 -21.35 26.20
C PRO A 183 -18.56 -21.99 27.13
N LYS A 184 -19.00 -23.19 26.77
CA LYS A 184 -20.07 -23.93 27.47
C LYS A 184 -19.95 -23.81 28.96
N PRO A 185 -21.09 -23.55 29.65
CA PRO A 185 -21.14 -23.42 31.14
C PRO A 185 -20.58 -24.63 31.90
N GLU A 186 -20.59 -25.79 31.28
CA GLU A 186 -20.05 -27.05 31.85
C GLU A 186 -18.54 -27.02 32.11
N ASP A 187 -17.80 -26.22 31.33
CA ASP A 187 -16.36 -26.05 31.53
C ASP A 187 -16.04 -25.11 32.71
N LEU A 188 -17.03 -24.33 33.17
CA LEU A 188 -16.91 -23.40 34.31
C LEU A 188 -17.02 -24.12 35.65
N GLU A 189 -17.59 -25.29 35.70
CA GLU A 189 -17.66 -26.12 36.93
C GLU A 189 -16.29 -26.58 37.42
N LYS A 190 -15.30 -26.63 36.51
CA LYS A 190 -13.92 -27.04 36.83
C LYS A 190 -13.06 -25.91 37.39
N SER A 191 -13.53 -24.64 37.32
CA SER A 191 -12.81 -23.50 37.89
C SER A 191 -13.80 -22.43 38.38
N PRO A 192 -14.50 -22.64 39.49
CA PRO A 192 -15.60 -21.78 39.92
C PRO A 192 -15.17 -20.43 40.52
N SER A 193 -13.88 -20.09 40.58
CA SER A 193 -13.40 -18.97 41.40
C SER A 193 -12.81 -17.78 40.66
N SER A 194 -12.74 -17.77 39.33
CA SER A 194 -12.26 -16.59 38.64
C SER A 194 -13.38 -15.88 37.88
N ALA A 195 -13.69 -14.63 38.30
CA ALA A 195 -14.50 -13.68 37.58
C ALA A 195 -13.80 -13.24 36.28
N GLU A 196 -12.81 -13.99 35.84
CA GLU A 196 -11.94 -13.68 34.71
C GLU A 196 -12.43 -14.40 33.45
N ILE A 197 -12.69 -13.63 32.43
CA ILE A 197 -13.02 -14.12 31.10
C ILE A 197 -11.81 -14.01 30.17
N ARG A 198 -11.61 -15.00 29.31
CA ARG A 198 -10.52 -15.02 28.35
C ARG A 198 -10.95 -14.40 27.04
N LEU A 199 -10.19 -13.42 26.57
CA LEU A 199 -10.32 -12.90 25.20
C LEU A 199 -9.54 -13.82 24.26
N LEU A 200 -10.24 -14.40 23.28
CA LEU A 200 -9.68 -15.40 22.36
C LEU A 200 -9.31 -14.76 21.02
N ALA A 201 -8.31 -15.32 20.34
CA ALA A 201 -7.93 -14.93 18.99
C ALA A 201 -9.02 -15.31 17.98
N PRO A 202 -9.58 -14.37 17.21
CA PRO A 202 -10.62 -14.65 16.20
C PRO A 202 -10.06 -15.35 14.97
N ILE A 203 -8.80 -15.10 14.64
CA ILE A 203 -8.05 -15.72 13.55
C ILE A 203 -6.71 -16.24 14.05
N GLY A 204 -6.04 -17.11 13.27
CA GLY A 204 -4.63 -17.42 13.44
C GLY A 204 -3.76 -16.37 12.75
N GLY A 205 -2.58 -16.10 13.28
CA GLY A 205 -1.63 -15.12 12.73
C GLY A 205 -0.66 -14.58 13.78
N GLU A 206 0.13 -13.60 13.41
CA GLU A 206 1.03 -12.90 14.31
C GLU A 206 0.30 -11.78 15.06
N VAL A 207 0.57 -11.63 16.35
CA VAL A 207 0.13 -10.48 17.14
C VAL A 207 0.99 -9.28 16.75
N VAL A 208 0.51 -8.45 15.84
CA VAL A 208 1.29 -7.33 15.29
C VAL A 208 1.24 -6.08 16.17
N GLU A 209 0.15 -5.89 16.93
CA GLU A 209 0.00 -4.75 17.84
C GLU A 209 -0.69 -5.17 19.13
N ARG A 210 -0.24 -4.62 20.26
CA ARG A 210 -0.90 -4.67 21.55
C ARG A 210 -1.24 -3.25 22.00
N LEU A 211 -2.52 -2.98 22.21
CA LEU A 211 -3.04 -1.64 22.47
C LEU A 211 -3.53 -1.47 23.91
N VAL A 212 -3.41 -2.49 24.74
CA VAL A 212 -3.85 -2.49 26.13
C VAL A 212 -2.72 -2.83 27.09
N ALA A 213 -2.83 -2.38 28.34
CA ALA A 213 -1.89 -2.66 29.40
C ALA A 213 -2.57 -3.41 30.57
N PRO A 214 -1.81 -4.17 31.39
CA PRO A 214 -2.35 -4.78 32.61
C PRO A 214 -2.97 -3.72 33.53
N GLY A 215 -4.15 -4.01 34.12
CA GLY A 215 -4.89 -3.09 34.96
C GLY A 215 -5.71 -2.03 34.21
N GLN A 216 -5.54 -1.87 32.92
CA GLN A 216 -6.35 -0.96 32.10
C GLN A 216 -7.81 -1.42 32.06
N VAL A 217 -8.76 -0.50 32.27
CA VAL A 217 -10.19 -0.81 32.14
C VAL A 217 -10.58 -0.79 30.66
N MET A 218 -11.14 -1.88 30.18
CA MET A 218 -11.66 -2.03 28.82
C MET A 218 -13.17 -1.79 28.78
N GLN A 219 -13.64 -1.20 27.68
CA GLN A 219 -15.06 -1.01 27.39
C GLN A 219 -15.54 -2.04 26.40
N ALA A 220 -16.65 -2.72 26.69
CA ALA A 220 -17.27 -3.70 25.82
C ALA A 220 -17.62 -3.12 24.44
N GLY A 221 -17.25 -3.81 23.37
CA GLY A 221 -17.52 -3.41 21.99
C GLY A 221 -16.73 -2.21 21.47
N ALA A 222 -15.90 -1.56 22.29
CA ALA A 222 -15.18 -0.34 21.92
C ALA A 222 -13.66 -0.46 22.03
N THR A 223 -13.15 -1.15 23.07
CA THR A 223 -11.69 -1.24 23.27
C THR A 223 -11.09 -2.32 22.38
N GLN A 224 -10.22 -1.91 21.47
CA GLN A 224 -9.34 -2.81 20.72
C GLN A 224 -8.15 -3.20 21.59
N ALA A 225 -7.98 -4.49 21.82
CA ALA A 225 -6.89 -5.01 22.66
C ALA A 225 -5.64 -5.37 21.85
N PHE A 226 -5.83 -6.01 20.71
CA PHE A 226 -4.76 -6.46 19.83
C PHE A 226 -5.13 -6.24 18.38
N THR A 227 -4.12 -6.32 17.51
CA THR A 227 -4.26 -6.55 16.07
C THR A 227 -3.56 -7.87 15.74
N ILE A 228 -4.26 -8.79 15.10
CA ILE A 228 -3.70 -10.07 14.61
C ILE A 228 -3.72 -10.03 13.09
N SER A 229 -2.60 -10.37 12.47
CA SER A 229 -2.45 -10.38 11.02
C SER A 229 -1.75 -11.66 10.55
N ASP A 230 -2.23 -12.23 9.45
CA ASP A 230 -1.47 -13.20 8.67
C ASP A 230 -0.50 -12.42 7.77
N MET A 231 0.77 -12.46 8.14
CA MET A 231 1.85 -11.73 7.45
C MET A 231 2.38 -12.43 6.21
N SER A 232 1.82 -13.56 5.81
CA SER A 232 2.20 -14.29 4.58
C SER A 232 1.97 -13.47 3.30
N THR A 233 0.99 -12.56 3.35
CA THR A 233 0.70 -11.60 2.30
C THR A 233 0.54 -10.19 2.88
N VAL A 234 1.10 -9.20 2.19
CA VAL A 234 0.98 -7.80 2.55
C VAL A 234 0.43 -6.98 1.38
N TRP A 235 -0.07 -5.82 1.66
CA TRP A 235 -0.39 -4.83 0.65
C TRP A 235 0.74 -3.83 0.53
N VAL A 236 1.01 -3.41 -0.70
CA VAL A 236 1.79 -2.21 -1.00
C VAL A 236 0.83 -1.19 -1.57
N LEU A 237 0.73 -0.06 -0.88
CA LEU A 237 -0.09 1.07 -1.28
C LEU A 237 0.80 2.06 -2.03
N ALA A 238 0.73 2.01 -3.36
CA ALA A 238 1.54 2.84 -4.23
C ALA A 238 0.78 4.08 -4.70
N ASN A 239 1.46 5.20 -4.80
CA ASN A 239 0.89 6.48 -5.22
C ASN A 239 1.09 6.67 -6.73
N ILE A 240 -0.01 6.82 -7.47
CA ILE A 240 -0.03 7.10 -8.90
C ILE A 240 -0.34 8.58 -9.11
N TYR A 241 0.56 9.31 -9.75
CA TYR A 241 0.31 10.69 -10.15
C TYR A 241 -0.62 10.75 -11.36
N GLN A 242 -1.38 11.83 -11.49
CA GLN A 242 -2.37 11.98 -12.56
C GLN A 242 -1.79 11.76 -13.97
N ALA A 243 -0.56 12.23 -14.21
CA ALA A 243 0.13 12.05 -15.49
C ALA A 243 0.50 10.58 -15.81
N GLN A 244 0.52 9.71 -14.79
CA GLN A 244 0.92 8.30 -14.90
C GLN A 244 -0.28 7.36 -15.02
N LEU A 245 -1.49 7.88 -14.81
CA LEU A 245 -2.70 7.04 -14.69
C LEU A 245 -3.00 6.24 -15.96
N ALA A 246 -2.70 6.78 -17.13
CA ALA A 246 -2.92 6.10 -18.40
C ALA A 246 -2.06 4.83 -18.58
N ASP A 247 -0.93 4.78 -17.87
CA ASP A 247 0.08 3.74 -17.98
C ASP A 247 -0.06 2.60 -16.95
N VAL A 248 -0.98 2.74 -15.99
CA VAL A 248 -1.15 1.79 -14.87
C VAL A 248 -2.55 1.21 -14.87
N LYS A 249 -2.66 -0.12 -14.85
CA LYS A 249 -3.94 -0.83 -14.90
C LYS A 249 -4.07 -1.87 -13.80
N VAL A 250 -5.30 -2.11 -13.38
CA VAL A 250 -5.60 -3.25 -12.50
C VAL A 250 -5.24 -4.54 -13.24
N GLY A 251 -4.50 -5.40 -12.56
CA GLY A 251 -4.00 -6.65 -13.13
C GLY A 251 -2.52 -6.62 -13.53
N ASP A 252 -1.89 -5.44 -13.61
CA ASP A 252 -0.48 -5.34 -13.93
C ASP A 252 0.38 -6.05 -12.88
N VAL A 253 1.37 -6.79 -13.37
CA VAL A 253 2.42 -7.39 -12.53
C VAL A 253 3.49 -6.33 -12.30
N VAL A 254 3.93 -6.23 -11.07
CA VAL A 254 4.87 -5.21 -10.63
C VAL A 254 6.00 -5.82 -9.81
N ASP A 255 7.15 -5.17 -9.88
CA ASP A 255 8.30 -5.46 -9.03
C ASP A 255 8.36 -4.45 -7.90
N VAL A 256 8.40 -4.93 -6.67
CA VAL A 256 8.50 -4.12 -5.46
C VAL A 256 9.89 -4.28 -4.87
N THR A 257 10.58 -3.18 -4.65
CA THR A 257 11.90 -3.14 -4.02
C THR A 257 11.88 -2.22 -2.81
N THR A 258 12.72 -2.53 -1.83
CA THR A 258 12.91 -1.73 -0.61
C THR A 258 14.39 -1.58 -0.33
N ASP A 259 14.78 -0.49 0.32
CA ASP A 259 16.19 -0.26 0.70
C ASP A 259 16.68 -1.21 1.80
N ALA A 260 15.74 -1.87 2.51
CA ALA A 260 16.07 -2.78 3.61
C ALA A 260 16.63 -4.13 3.12
N TYR A 261 16.27 -4.56 1.91
CA TYR A 261 16.65 -5.88 1.37
C TYR A 261 16.96 -5.76 -0.12
N PRO A 262 17.97 -6.53 -0.63
CA PRO A 262 18.27 -6.56 -2.07
C PRO A 262 17.27 -7.37 -2.89
N ASP A 263 16.33 -8.04 -2.23
CA ASP A 263 15.33 -8.90 -2.87
C ASP A 263 14.32 -8.07 -3.66
N VAL A 264 13.85 -8.64 -4.77
CA VAL A 264 12.71 -8.12 -5.53
C VAL A 264 11.48 -8.94 -5.16
N PHE A 265 10.45 -8.26 -4.69
CA PHE A 265 9.17 -8.87 -4.36
C PHE A 265 8.21 -8.67 -5.53
N HIS A 266 7.60 -9.75 -6.01
CA HIS A 266 6.64 -9.67 -7.10
C HIS A 266 5.23 -9.48 -6.56
N GLY A 267 4.49 -8.56 -7.17
CA GLY A 267 3.11 -8.28 -6.79
C GLY A 267 2.22 -8.04 -7.99
N LYS A 268 0.93 -7.88 -7.71
CA LYS A 268 -0.08 -7.59 -8.72
C LYS A 268 -0.98 -6.45 -8.24
N ILE A 269 -1.24 -5.48 -9.11
CA ILE A 269 -2.19 -4.40 -8.84
C ILE A 269 -3.60 -5.01 -8.78
N SER A 270 -4.19 -5.00 -7.60
CA SER A 270 -5.52 -5.56 -7.33
C SER A 270 -6.63 -4.52 -7.37
N PHE A 271 -6.28 -3.26 -7.16
CA PHE A 271 -7.24 -2.15 -7.10
C PHE A 271 -6.53 -0.82 -7.33
N ILE A 272 -7.22 0.11 -7.96
CA ILE A 272 -6.81 1.52 -8.07
C ILE A 272 -7.97 2.35 -7.55
N SER A 273 -7.71 3.27 -6.63
CA SER A 273 -8.73 4.16 -6.05
C SER A 273 -9.40 4.98 -7.16
N PRO A 274 -10.73 5.10 -7.17
CA PRO A 274 -11.44 5.95 -8.13
C PRO A 274 -11.36 7.44 -7.80
N ALA A 275 -10.87 7.80 -6.60
CA ALA A 275 -10.78 9.18 -6.13
C ALA A 275 -9.33 9.54 -5.80
N LEU A 276 -8.95 10.75 -6.20
CA LEU A 276 -7.67 11.36 -5.81
C LEU A 276 -7.68 11.71 -4.33
N ASP A 277 -6.57 11.44 -3.66
CA ASP A 277 -6.31 12.00 -2.34
C ASP A 277 -6.13 13.53 -2.48
N PRO A 278 -6.92 14.34 -1.78
CA PRO A 278 -6.88 15.79 -1.93
C PRO A 278 -5.57 16.42 -1.44
N THR A 279 -4.85 15.74 -0.55
CA THR A 279 -3.61 16.22 0.06
C THR A 279 -2.42 15.96 -0.85
N THR A 280 -2.30 14.73 -1.35
CA THR A 280 -1.16 14.29 -2.16
C THR A 280 -1.40 14.45 -3.65
N ARG A 281 -2.67 14.61 -4.07
CA ARG A 281 -3.11 14.64 -5.48
C ARG A 281 -2.70 13.39 -6.26
N THR A 282 -2.66 12.27 -5.58
CA THR A 282 -2.36 10.96 -6.16
C THR A 282 -3.54 10.01 -6.02
N LEU A 283 -3.61 9.02 -6.90
CA LEU A 283 -4.46 7.85 -6.76
C LEU A 283 -3.69 6.75 -6.04
N GLN A 284 -4.34 6.06 -5.13
CA GLN A 284 -3.72 4.95 -4.43
C GLN A 284 -3.97 3.64 -5.18
N ALA A 285 -2.89 2.96 -5.58
CA ALA A 285 -2.93 1.59 -6.10
C ALA A 285 -2.64 0.61 -4.97
N ARG A 286 -3.49 -0.41 -4.83
CA ARG A 286 -3.29 -1.52 -3.92
C ARG A 286 -2.67 -2.70 -4.67
N ILE A 287 -1.50 -3.09 -4.26
CA ILE A 287 -0.74 -4.21 -4.79
C ILE A 287 -0.71 -5.30 -3.74
N VAL A 288 -1.05 -6.52 -4.13
CA VAL A 288 -0.93 -7.70 -3.26
C VAL A 288 0.43 -8.33 -3.52
N VAL A 289 1.20 -8.51 -2.46
CA VAL A 289 2.56 -9.02 -2.50
C VAL A 289 2.69 -10.22 -1.58
N GLU A 290 3.27 -11.32 -2.06
CA GLU A 290 3.66 -12.44 -1.21
C GLU A 290 4.85 -12.04 -0.34
N ASN A 291 4.73 -12.23 0.97
CA ASN A 291 5.74 -11.84 1.95
C ASN A 291 6.47 -13.07 2.51
N LYS A 292 7.21 -13.76 1.65
CA LYS A 292 7.98 -14.94 2.06
C LYS A 292 9.04 -14.58 3.10
N GLY A 293 8.96 -15.28 4.23
CA GLY A 293 9.87 -15.04 5.36
C GLY A 293 9.56 -13.75 6.12
N GLU A 294 8.39 -13.16 5.90
CA GLU A 294 7.85 -12.00 6.63
C GLU A 294 8.81 -10.80 6.67
N LYS A 295 9.57 -10.61 5.59
CA LYS A 295 10.57 -9.55 5.46
C LYS A 295 9.95 -8.16 5.38
N LEU A 296 8.82 -8.04 4.67
CA LEU A 296 8.11 -6.78 4.53
C LEU A 296 7.30 -6.50 5.80
N LYS A 297 7.58 -5.39 6.45
CA LYS A 297 6.87 -4.93 7.65
C LYS A 297 6.06 -3.68 7.33
N LYS A 298 4.95 -3.48 8.05
CA LYS A 298 4.08 -2.30 7.91
C LYS A 298 4.90 -1.01 7.95
N ASP A 299 4.49 -0.04 7.15
CA ASP A 299 5.07 1.30 7.02
C ASP A 299 6.48 1.34 6.42
N MET A 300 7.03 0.21 5.93
CA MET A 300 8.25 0.23 5.11
C MET A 300 7.98 0.95 3.79
N TYR A 301 8.85 1.90 3.44
CA TYR A 301 8.85 2.52 2.12
C TYR A 301 9.37 1.55 1.07
N CYS A 302 8.76 1.61 -0.10
CA CYS A 302 9.13 0.78 -1.24
C CYS A 302 8.97 1.53 -2.56
N THR A 303 9.73 1.08 -3.55
CA THR A 303 9.60 1.50 -4.95
C THR A 303 8.90 0.38 -5.71
N VAL A 304 7.87 0.74 -6.45
CA VAL A 304 7.10 -0.18 -7.30
C VAL A 304 7.42 0.12 -8.75
N ALA A 305 7.99 -0.83 -9.46
CA ALA A 305 8.25 -0.75 -10.88
C ALA A 305 7.12 -1.42 -11.67
N VAL A 306 6.39 -0.61 -12.44
CA VAL A 306 5.30 -1.05 -13.32
C VAL A 306 5.78 -1.01 -14.75
N THR A 307 5.50 -2.05 -15.55
CA THR A 307 5.75 -2.02 -16.98
C THR A 307 4.67 -1.19 -17.68
N ALA A 308 5.01 0.04 -18.06
CA ALA A 308 4.09 1.01 -18.65
C ALA A 308 3.91 0.84 -20.18
N GLY A 309 4.73 0.04 -20.80
CA GLY A 309 4.65 -0.24 -22.23
C GLY A 309 5.94 -0.83 -22.79
N GLU A 310 5.84 -1.33 -24.01
CA GLU A 310 6.96 -1.86 -24.77
C GLU A 310 7.08 -1.10 -26.10
N ILE A 311 8.28 -0.64 -26.37
CA ILE A 311 8.61 -0.03 -27.65
C ILE A 311 9.30 -1.12 -28.49
N GLN A 312 8.60 -1.61 -29.49
CA GLN A 312 9.17 -2.55 -30.45
C GLN A 312 10.02 -1.79 -31.46
N ASN A 313 11.11 -2.41 -31.90
CA ASN A 313 12.02 -1.84 -32.90
C ASN A 313 12.61 -0.47 -32.50
N ALA A 314 12.86 -0.25 -31.20
CA ALA A 314 13.54 0.95 -30.75
C ALA A 314 14.99 0.96 -31.21
N ILE A 315 15.48 2.10 -31.67
CA ILE A 315 16.91 2.33 -31.87
C ILE A 315 17.48 2.68 -30.49
N ALA A 316 18.28 1.80 -29.94
CA ALA A 316 18.85 1.96 -28.59
C ALA A 316 20.38 1.99 -28.66
N VAL A 317 20.97 2.97 -28.00
CA VAL A 317 22.42 3.12 -27.86
C VAL A 317 22.79 2.98 -26.36
N PRO A 318 24.00 2.51 -26.03
CA PRO A 318 24.48 2.58 -24.66
C PRO A 318 24.45 4.03 -24.14
N ASP A 319 24.14 4.24 -22.87
CA ASP A 319 24.08 5.59 -22.30
C ASP A 319 25.41 6.33 -22.45
N ALA A 320 26.55 5.61 -22.38
CA ALA A 320 27.90 6.15 -22.61
C ALA A 320 28.14 6.68 -24.05
N ALA A 321 27.31 6.29 -25.02
CA ALA A 321 27.40 6.76 -26.39
C ALA A 321 26.84 8.18 -26.57
N VAL A 322 25.89 8.58 -25.69
CA VAL A 322 25.19 9.88 -25.81
C VAL A 322 25.96 10.94 -25.05
N LEU A 323 26.49 11.91 -25.77
CA LEU A 323 27.16 13.07 -25.22
C LEU A 323 26.30 14.32 -25.44
N ARG A 324 26.69 15.42 -24.80
CA ARG A 324 26.05 16.73 -24.97
C ARG A 324 27.09 17.77 -25.35
N ASP A 325 26.71 18.66 -26.26
CA ASP A 325 27.55 19.77 -26.65
C ASP A 325 27.40 20.98 -25.73
N ASP A 326 28.04 22.09 -26.09
CA ASP A 326 28.05 23.33 -25.33
C ASP A 326 26.66 24.00 -25.27
N GLU A 327 25.80 23.70 -26.26
CA GLU A 327 24.39 24.11 -26.29
C GLU A 327 23.44 23.12 -25.59
N ASN A 328 24.02 22.10 -24.95
CA ASN A 328 23.28 21.00 -24.26
C ASN A 328 22.46 20.10 -25.22
N GLU A 329 22.76 20.11 -26.53
CA GLU A 329 22.12 19.25 -27.51
C GLU A 329 22.76 17.85 -27.48
N PRO A 330 21.96 16.79 -27.50
CA PRO A 330 22.49 15.42 -27.48
C PRO A 330 23.05 15.02 -28.86
N PHE A 331 24.21 14.39 -28.84
CA PHE A 331 24.86 13.87 -30.04
C PHE A 331 25.57 12.54 -29.78
N VAL A 332 25.87 11.83 -30.85
CA VAL A 332 26.65 10.59 -30.85
C VAL A 332 27.76 10.67 -31.91
N TYR A 333 28.82 9.87 -31.71
CA TYR A 333 29.82 9.68 -32.74
C TYR A 333 29.48 8.48 -33.61
N VAL A 334 29.32 8.73 -34.92
CA VAL A 334 29.04 7.70 -35.95
C VAL A 334 30.32 7.43 -36.68
N VAL A 335 30.59 6.13 -36.95
CA VAL A 335 31.75 5.66 -37.71
C VAL A 335 31.48 5.87 -39.21
N SER A 336 32.29 6.67 -39.86
CA SER A 336 32.19 6.98 -41.30
C SER A 336 33.25 6.25 -42.12
N GLY A 337 34.31 5.72 -41.52
CA GLY A 337 35.43 5.00 -42.15
C GLY A 337 36.23 4.23 -41.13
N SER A 338 37.35 3.63 -41.52
CA SER A 338 38.14 2.74 -40.65
C SER A 338 38.59 3.41 -39.35
N ASN A 339 38.95 4.70 -39.37
CA ASN A 339 39.36 5.50 -38.20
C ASN A 339 38.71 6.87 -38.22
N GLN A 340 37.61 7.03 -38.96
CA GLN A 340 36.93 8.28 -39.18
C GLN A 340 35.60 8.31 -38.45
N PHE A 341 35.38 9.36 -37.69
CA PHE A 341 34.19 9.58 -36.90
C PHE A 341 33.55 10.91 -37.27
N SER A 342 32.23 10.94 -37.22
CA SER A 342 31.46 12.20 -37.42
C SER A 342 30.53 12.37 -36.24
N ARG A 343 30.46 13.63 -35.78
CA ARG A 343 29.47 14.02 -34.77
C ARG A 343 28.10 14.11 -35.44
N ARG A 344 27.10 13.47 -34.85
CA ARG A 344 25.72 13.51 -35.34
C ARG A 344 24.76 13.82 -34.19
N HIS A 345 24.04 14.95 -34.31
CA HIS A 345 23.00 15.30 -33.37
C HIS A 345 21.84 14.30 -33.45
N VAL A 346 21.30 13.95 -32.29
CA VAL A 346 20.22 12.97 -32.18
C VAL A 346 19.12 13.50 -31.27
N SER A 347 17.90 13.04 -31.50
CA SER A 347 16.83 13.24 -30.54
C SER A 347 16.73 11.98 -29.68
N ILE A 348 16.81 12.16 -28.38
CA ILE A 348 16.75 11.06 -27.42
C ILE A 348 15.33 10.89 -26.84
N GLY A 349 14.99 9.69 -26.47
CA GLY A 349 13.73 9.32 -25.84
C GLY A 349 13.93 8.69 -24.47
N LEU A 350 13.38 7.49 -24.31
CA LEU A 350 13.46 6.72 -23.08
C LEU A 350 14.90 6.26 -22.80
N SER A 351 15.35 6.42 -21.54
CA SER A 351 16.58 5.81 -21.04
C SER A 351 16.22 4.77 -19.98
N GLU A 352 16.62 3.53 -20.21
CA GLU A 352 16.31 2.40 -19.32
C GLU A 352 17.37 1.32 -19.41
N SER A 353 17.79 0.78 -18.26
CA SER A 353 18.73 -0.35 -18.16
C SER A 353 20.08 -0.12 -18.87
N GLY A 354 20.63 1.11 -18.77
CA GLY A 354 21.93 1.47 -19.37
C GLY A 354 21.88 1.72 -20.88
N LYS A 355 20.68 1.85 -21.45
CA LYS A 355 20.47 2.18 -22.87
C LYS A 355 19.53 3.36 -23.04
N THR A 356 19.86 4.26 -23.95
CA THR A 356 19.05 5.42 -24.32
C THR A 356 18.44 5.19 -25.70
N GLN A 357 17.13 5.39 -25.82
CA GLN A 357 16.43 5.38 -27.11
C GLN A 357 16.81 6.62 -27.91
N VAL A 358 17.11 6.42 -29.16
CA VAL A 358 17.25 7.49 -30.16
C VAL A 358 15.98 7.49 -31.02
N THR A 359 15.24 8.60 -30.98
CA THR A 359 14.00 8.77 -31.74
C THR A 359 14.22 9.33 -33.12
N ASN A 360 15.32 10.10 -33.34
CA ASN A 360 15.69 10.67 -34.62
C ASN A 360 17.22 10.83 -34.70
N GLY A 361 17.77 10.72 -35.89
CA GLY A 361 19.20 10.93 -36.19
C GLY A 361 20.02 9.67 -36.43
N LEU A 362 19.50 8.46 -36.10
CA LEU A 362 20.14 7.18 -36.39
C LEU A 362 19.21 6.25 -37.17
N THR A 363 19.83 5.36 -37.94
CA THR A 363 19.15 4.29 -38.67
C THR A 363 19.69 2.92 -38.26
N PRO A 364 18.88 1.84 -38.39
CA PRO A 364 19.38 0.47 -38.21
C PRO A 364 20.56 0.21 -39.13
N GLY A 365 21.63 -0.38 -38.63
CA GLY A 365 22.88 -0.62 -39.32
C GLY A 365 23.95 0.46 -39.14
N ASP A 366 23.61 1.63 -38.61
CA ASP A 366 24.62 2.65 -38.23
C ASP A 366 25.58 2.08 -37.19
N LYS A 367 26.86 2.43 -37.31
CA LYS A 367 27.89 2.07 -36.33
C LYS A 367 28.17 3.27 -35.46
N VAL A 368 27.90 3.15 -34.17
CA VAL A 368 28.03 4.22 -33.19
C VAL A 368 29.09 3.84 -32.16
N VAL A 369 29.83 4.83 -31.68
CA VAL A 369 30.76 4.63 -30.59
C VAL A 369 29.97 4.53 -29.29
N GLY A 370 30.12 3.43 -28.57
CA GLY A 370 29.60 3.20 -27.25
C GLY A 370 30.57 3.72 -26.17
N ASP A 371 31.34 2.78 -25.61
CA ASP A 371 32.41 3.18 -24.69
C ASP A 371 33.53 3.88 -25.45
N GLY A 372 34.10 4.92 -24.83
CA GLY A 372 35.14 5.74 -25.46
C GLY A 372 34.61 6.99 -26.19
N SER A 373 33.29 7.24 -26.20
CA SER A 373 32.73 8.47 -26.80
C SER A 373 33.30 9.74 -26.17
N LEU A 374 33.48 9.76 -24.83
CA LEU A 374 34.11 10.87 -24.12
C LEU A 374 35.58 11.09 -24.53
N PHE A 375 36.32 9.99 -24.76
CA PHE A 375 37.69 10.05 -25.26
C PHE A 375 37.73 10.71 -26.65
N LEU A 376 36.80 10.36 -27.54
CA LEU A 376 36.67 11.00 -28.84
C LEU A 376 36.37 12.51 -28.75
N GLN A 377 35.54 12.93 -27.81
CA GLN A 377 35.22 14.33 -27.57
C GLN A 377 36.50 15.11 -27.18
N PHE A 378 37.33 14.55 -26.27
CA PHE A 378 38.60 15.16 -25.93
C PHE A 378 39.58 15.18 -27.12
N ALA A 379 39.71 14.08 -27.84
CA ALA A 379 40.60 14.02 -29.01
C ALA A 379 40.20 15.05 -30.10
N ASN A 380 38.91 15.23 -30.32
CA ASN A 380 38.38 16.23 -31.25
C ASN A 380 38.66 17.67 -30.79
N SER A 381 38.56 17.94 -29.47
CA SER A 381 38.84 19.32 -28.94
C SER A 381 40.29 19.76 -29.06
N PHE A 382 41.23 18.83 -29.26
CA PHE A 382 42.66 19.14 -29.51
C PHE A 382 43.01 19.36 -30.99
N GLN A 383 42.09 19.07 -31.92
CA GLN A 383 42.29 19.25 -33.35
C GLN A 383 41.74 20.60 -33.87
N HIS A 384 41.12 21.35 -33.01
CA HIS A 384 40.62 22.71 -33.21
C HIS A 384 41.31 23.67 -32.22
#